data_ed831224f3fe2df6d64e0b5bae7c130d
#
_entry.id   ed831224f3fe2df6d64e0b5bae7c130d
#
_cell.length_a   1.000
_cell.length_b   1.000
_cell.length_c   1.000
_cell.angle_alpha   90.00
_cell.angle_beta   90.00
_cell.angle_gamma   90.00
#
_symmetry.space_group_name_H-M   'P 1'
#
loop_
_entity.id
_entity.type
_entity.pdbx_description
1 polymer ?
#
loop_
_entity_poly.entity_id
_entity_poly.type
_entity_poly.pdbx_seq_one_letter_code
_entity_poly.pdbx_strand_id
1 'polypeptide(L)'
;QILLQEPVVNIKKGVVWPDKAGVSYSPATPGPVSFTNSGCPAFSGTVNSTNLAATPINSNLTGVDYDDTVKMAIVLENTGRNAAYDLLVRDAIPAGLTFVPGSVCVTDGAGNALAFTGAANSLVSSGITLTSLARGKLSDGTTVTTGSNIAIVTYNVTVDANAVASQAYTNTATIASYAGQPGGPNHIPGGRTDTATVTPAPPAIAKTFISSEINDAYNSNTQVVIGEYASYQVVVTVPEGVTQNAQIVDTLDTGLAYVDLTSATLSTGLSISGSTTPVITNNGQTVTFSLGTVTNTNTDDAVAETITLVYRVVTLNVIGNQSGTLLNNAAALSWTGGSTSASAANVTVIEPTVNTSKS
;
A
#
# COMPACT_ATOMS: atom_id res chain seq x y z
N GLN A 1 32.67 -32.27 31.87
CA GLN A 1 32.44 -31.28 30.85
C GLN A 1 31.37 -30.30 31.38
N ILE A 2 31.72 -29.03 31.61
CA ILE A 2 30.77 -28.00 31.99
C ILE A 2 30.12 -27.54 30.70
N LEU A 3 28.84 -27.78 30.53
CA LEU A 3 28.07 -27.21 29.41
C LEU A 3 27.63 -25.80 29.78
N LEU A 4 28.20 -24.81 29.13
CA LEU A 4 27.74 -23.44 29.26
C LEU A 4 26.32 -23.33 28.62
N GLN A 5 25.35 -22.90 29.43
CA GLN A 5 23.96 -22.66 28.95
C GLN A 5 23.77 -21.17 28.77
N GLU A 6 23.52 -20.74 27.56
CA GLU A 6 23.32 -19.33 27.22
C GLU A 6 21.91 -19.07 26.67
N PRO A 7 21.38 -17.84 26.86
CA PRO A 7 20.23 -17.39 26.12
C PRO A 7 20.59 -17.13 24.66
N VAL A 8 19.64 -17.37 23.75
CA VAL A 8 19.74 -17.03 22.32
C VAL A 8 18.45 -16.34 21.93
N VAL A 9 18.47 -15.02 21.87
CA VAL A 9 17.28 -14.23 21.56
C VAL A 9 17.30 -13.81 20.10
N ASN A 10 16.25 -14.18 19.36
CA ASN A 10 15.97 -13.73 18.00
C ASN A 10 14.91 -12.62 18.02
N ILE A 11 14.92 -11.79 16.99
CA ILE A 11 13.90 -10.76 16.78
C ILE A 11 13.19 -10.98 15.45
N LYS A 12 11.89 -10.76 15.44
CA LYS A 12 11.04 -10.63 14.25
C LYS A 12 10.15 -9.41 14.39
N LYS A 13 9.84 -8.79 13.25
CA LYS A 13 8.94 -7.66 13.17
C LYS A 13 7.96 -7.87 12.04
N GLY A 14 6.70 -7.53 12.27
CA GLY A 14 5.65 -7.61 11.26
C GLY A 14 4.52 -6.63 11.50
N VAL A 15 3.76 -6.37 10.46
CA VAL A 15 2.43 -5.75 10.55
C VAL A 15 1.43 -6.85 10.85
N VAL A 16 0.56 -6.64 11.84
CA VAL A 16 -0.34 -7.70 12.32
C VAL A 16 -1.82 -7.34 12.23
N TRP A 17 -2.15 -6.05 12.09
CA TRP A 17 -3.53 -5.61 11.94
C TRP A 17 -3.60 -4.18 11.35
N PRO A 18 -4.47 -3.89 10.37
CA PRO A 18 -4.87 -2.56 9.92
C PRO A 18 -6.34 -2.32 10.21
N ASP A 19 -6.78 -1.07 10.27
CA ASP A 19 -8.20 -0.72 10.30
C ASP A 19 -8.86 -0.69 8.92
N LYS A 20 -8.05 -0.51 7.87
CA LYS A 20 -8.52 -0.48 6.49
C LYS A 20 -8.79 -1.87 5.94
N ALA A 21 -9.91 -2.02 5.24
CA ALA A 21 -10.25 -3.22 4.48
C ALA A 21 -9.55 -3.25 3.10
N GLY A 22 -9.42 -4.44 2.51
CA GLY A 22 -8.89 -4.59 1.15
C GLY A 22 -7.38 -4.50 1.03
N VAL A 23 -6.64 -4.35 2.12
CA VAL A 23 -5.18 -4.37 2.16
C VAL A 23 -4.60 -5.76 1.88
N SER A 24 -3.32 -5.81 1.55
CA SER A 24 -2.61 -7.07 1.28
C SER A 24 -1.39 -7.24 2.17
N TYR A 25 -1.24 -8.44 2.74
CA TYR A 25 -0.06 -8.83 3.50
C TYR A 25 0.94 -9.62 2.64
N SER A 26 2.22 -9.46 2.94
CA SER A 26 3.31 -10.27 2.37
C SER A 26 4.33 -10.63 3.44
N PRO A 27 4.41 -11.91 3.92
CA PRO A 27 3.53 -13.06 3.61
C PRO A 27 2.05 -12.81 3.93
N ALA A 28 1.15 -13.55 3.24
CA ALA A 28 -0.30 -13.35 3.29
C ALA A 28 -0.92 -13.57 4.69
N THR A 29 -0.25 -14.34 5.55
CA THR A 29 -0.69 -14.57 6.93
C THR A 29 0.20 -13.79 7.89
N PRO A 30 -0.34 -12.80 8.63
CA PRO A 30 0.47 -11.90 9.45
C PRO A 30 1.01 -12.53 10.75
N GLY A 31 0.66 -13.79 11.03
CA GLY A 31 1.14 -14.52 12.20
C GLY A 31 0.29 -15.75 12.51
N PRO A 32 0.65 -16.52 13.56
CA PRO A 32 0.00 -17.77 13.91
C PRO A 32 -1.33 -17.60 14.67
N VAL A 33 -1.69 -16.37 15.04
CA VAL A 33 -2.88 -15.98 15.79
C VAL A 33 -3.52 -14.74 15.19
N SER A 34 -4.81 -14.51 15.51
CA SER A 34 -5.50 -13.28 15.10
C SER A 34 -5.17 -12.14 16.06
N PHE A 35 -4.86 -10.97 15.48
CA PHE A 35 -4.63 -9.74 16.22
C PHE A 35 -5.84 -8.80 16.15
N THR A 36 -5.96 -7.92 17.14
CA THR A 36 -7.04 -6.93 17.28
C THR A 36 -6.46 -5.53 17.49
N ASN A 37 -7.26 -4.50 17.20
CA ASN A 37 -6.81 -3.12 17.41
C ASN A 37 -6.60 -2.80 18.90
N SER A 38 -7.46 -3.27 19.77
CA SER A 38 -7.51 -2.90 21.19
C SER A 38 -7.17 -4.07 22.11
N GLY A 39 -6.89 -3.72 23.36
CA GLY A 39 -6.57 -4.68 24.40
C GLY A 39 -5.08 -4.90 24.60
N CYS A 40 -4.74 -5.49 25.74
CA CYS A 40 -3.43 -6.03 26.08
C CYS A 40 -3.67 -7.32 26.86
N PRO A 41 -3.44 -8.52 26.25
CA PRO A 41 -2.88 -8.75 24.91
C PRO A 41 -3.80 -8.28 23.78
N ALA A 42 -3.19 -7.90 22.65
CA ALA A 42 -3.89 -7.52 21.42
C ALA A 42 -4.06 -8.72 20.46
N PHE A 43 -4.09 -9.92 20.97
CA PHE A 43 -4.27 -11.18 20.22
C PHE A 43 -5.00 -12.22 21.09
N SER A 44 -5.55 -13.24 20.43
CA SER A 44 -6.18 -14.40 21.07
C SER A 44 -5.46 -15.69 20.73
N GLY A 45 -5.36 -16.60 21.69
CA GLY A 45 -4.62 -17.86 21.56
C GLY A 45 -3.19 -17.76 22.09
N THR A 46 -2.36 -18.76 21.79
CA THR A 46 -0.96 -18.84 22.26
C THR A 46 -0.01 -18.79 21.08
N VAL A 47 0.95 -17.86 21.13
CA VAL A 47 2.13 -17.80 20.25
C VAL A 47 3.26 -18.55 20.93
N ASN A 48 3.82 -19.56 20.26
CA ASN A 48 4.92 -20.37 20.75
C ASN A 48 5.94 -20.65 19.63
N SER A 49 7.10 -21.19 19.99
CA SER A 49 8.17 -21.48 19.04
C SER A 49 7.75 -22.37 17.86
N THR A 50 6.82 -23.31 18.08
CA THR A 50 6.37 -24.24 17.04
C THR A 50 5.51 -23.54 16.01
N ASN A 51 4.51 -22.74 16.45
CA ASN A 51 3.63 -22.06 15.50
C ASN A 51 4.30 -20.82 14.87
N LEU A 52 5.23 -20.15 15.55
CA LEU A 52 6.07 -19.11 14.94
C LEU A 52 6.99 -19.65 13.85
N ALA A 53 7.50 -20.87 14.01
CA ALA A 53 8.32 -21.51 12.97
C ALA A 53 7.48 -21.83 11.71
N ALA A 54 6.20 -22.18 11.89
CA ALA A 54 5.28 -22.46 10.78
C ALA A 54 4.72 -21.19 10.14
N THR A 55 4.38 -20.18 10.95
CA THR A 55 3.75 -18.92 10.51
C THR A 55 4.37 -17.76 11.29
N PRO A 56 5.52 -17.23 10.85
CA PRO A 56 6.21 -16.17 11.56
C PRO A 56 5.44 -14.84 11.49
N ILE A 57 5.61 -14.01 12.53
CA ILE A 57 5.13 -12.61 12.54
C ILE A 57 6.20 -11.76 11.85
N ASN A 58 6.11 -11.63 10.53
CA ASN A 58 7.07 -10.88 9.70
C ASN A 58 6.43 -10.29 8.43
N SER A 59 5.12 -10.09 8.42
CA SER A 59 4.42 -9.57 7.24
C SER A 59 4.66 -8.07 7.06
N ASN A 60 4.80 -7.68 5.80
CA ASN A 60 4.64 -6.32 5.31
C ASN A 60 3.19 -6.06 4.94
N LEU A 61 2.80 -4.80 4.81
CA LEU A 61 1.45 -4.38 4.47
C LEU A 61 1.46 -3.44 3.27
N THR A 62 0.51 -3.62 2.34
CA THR A 62 0.28 -2.71 1.21
C THR A 62 -1.20 -2.38 1.09
N GLY A 63 -1.51 -1.18 0.60
CA GLY A 63 -2.88 -0.79 0.30
C GLY A 63 -3.55 0.08 1.38
N VAL A 64 -2.80 0.55 2.37
CA VAL A 64 -3.23 1.60 3.32
C VAL A 64 -3.14 2.99 2.68
N ASP A 65 -3.72 4.02 3.32
CA ASP A 65 -3.53 5.42 2.93
C ASP A 65 -3.57 6.37 4.14
N TYR A 66 -3.75 7.66 3.93
CA TYR A 66 -3.69 8.65 5.01
C TYR A 66 -4.74 8.39 6.09
N ASP A 67 -4.35 8.57 7.35
CA ASP A 67 -5.13 8.38 8.59
C ASP A 67 -5.37 6.92 8.99
N ASP A 68 -5.05 5.95 8.15
CA ASP A 68 -5.15 4.53 8.52
C ASP A 68 -4.28 4.19 9.72
N THR A 69 -4.85 3.40 10.64
CA THR A 69 -4.14 2.86 11.79
C THR A 69 -3.61 1.45 11.49
N VAL A 70 -2.33 1.26 11.73
CA VAL A 70 -1.64 0.00 11.53
C VAL A 70 -1.04 -0.50 12.85
N LYS A 71 -1.34 -1.74 13.23
CA LYS A 71 -0.71 -2.38 14.39
C LYS A 71 0.55 -3.12 13.98
N MET A 72 1.66 -2.76 14.61
CA MET A 72 2.95 -3.42 14.51
C MET A 72 3.15 -4.42 15.64
N ALA A 73 3.92 -5.47 15.38
CA ALA A 73 4.40 -6.39 16.41
C ALA A 73 5.90 -6.61 16.29
N ILE A 74 6.59 -6.57 17.43
CA ILE A 74 7.98 -7.02 17.61
C ILE A 74 7.91 -8.30 18.43
N VAL A 75 8.50 -9.37 17.92
CA VAL A 75 8.57 -10.67 18.58
C VAL A 75 10.01 -10.97 18.95
N LEU A 76 10.25 -11.20 20.24
CA LEU A 76 11.52 -11.68 20.75
C LEU A 76 11.34 -13.13 21.17
N GLU A 77 12.11 -14.03 20.57
CA GLU A 77 12.09 -15.45 20.89
C GLU A 77 13.42 -15.87 21.49
N ASN A 78 13.41 -16.33 22.73
CA ASN A 78 14.57 -16.98 23.32
C ASN A 78 14.54 -18.48 22.97
N THR A 79 15.47 -18.92 22.13
CA THR A 79 15.63 -20.32 21.73
C THR A 79 16.72 -21.03 22.55
N GLY A 80 17.37 -20.33 23.49
CA GLY A 80 18.45 -20.82 24.32
C GLY A 80 17.96 -21.66 25.50
N ARG A 81 18.92 -22.20 26.23
CA ARG A 81 18.70 -23.04 27.43
C ARG A 81 18.75 -22.27 28.74
N ASN A 82 19.09 -20.98 28.70
CA ASN A 82 19.06 -20.08 29.84
C ASN A 82 18.06 -18.96 29.61
N ALA A 83 17.51 -18.34 30.67
CA ALA A 83 16.73 -17.13 30.58
C ALA A 83 17.59 -15.96 30.09
N ALA A 84 16.98 -15.05 29.33
CA ALA A 84 17.56 -13.78 28.96
C ALA A 84 17.07 -12.67 29.92
N TYR A 85 17.95 -11.72 30.24
CA TYR A 85 17.69 -10.62 31.16
C TYR A 85 18.08 -9.28 30.52
N ASP A 86 17.48 -8.21 31.01
CA ASP A 86 17.83 -6.82 30.63
C ASP A 86 17.76 -6.60 29.11
N LEU A 87 16.69 -7.10 28.46
CA LEU A 87 16.53 -7.01 27.01
C LEU A 87 16.12 -5.59 26.62
N LEU A 88 17.04 -4.79 26.11
CA LEU A 88 16.76 -3.43 25.60
C LEU A 88 16.23 -3.51 24.17
N VAL A 89 14.97 -3.11 24.00
CA VAL A 89 14.24 -3.11 22.73
C VAL A 89 13.94 -1.69 22.30
N ARG A 90 14.18 -1.38 21.03
CA ARG A 90 13.89 -0.08 20.41
C ARG A 90 13.20 -0.27 19.07
N ASP A 91 12.48 0.75 18.66
CA ASP A 91 11.86 0.83 17.35
C ASP A 91 12.13 2.19 16.69
N ALA A 92 12.41 2.20 15.39
CA ALA A 92 12.64 3.43 14.62
C ALA A 92 11.52 3.59 13.60
N ILE A 93 10.56 4.47 13.93
CA ILE A 93 9.43 4.79 13.05
C ILE A 93 9.94 5.67 11.90
N PRO A 94 9.71 5.30 10.62
CA PRO A 94 10.11 6.12 9.47
C PRO A 94 9.20 7.35 9.33
N ALA A 95 9.72 8.42 8.73
CA ALA A 95 8.90 9.55 8.29
C ALA A 95 7.83 9.07 7.30
N GLY A 96 6.57 9.47 7.48
CA GLY A 96 5.39 8.96 6.77
C GLY A 96 4.52 8.05 7.64
N LEU A 97 5.01 7.67 8.82
CA LEU A 97 4.23 7.00 9.86
C LEU A 97 4.41 7.72 11.20
N THR A 98 3.33 7.87 11.95
CA THR A 98 3.34 8.48 13.29
C THR A 98 2.96 7.44 14.35
N PHE A 99 3.81 7.31 15.39
CA PHE A 99 3.53 6.45 16.53
C PHE A 99 2.32 6.97 17.34
N VAL A 100 1.42 6.04 17.73
CA VAL A 100 0.26 6.34 18.58
C VAL A 100 0.64 6.16 20.05
N PRO A 101 0.76 7.25 20.85
CA PRO A 101 1.10 7.16 22.26
C PRO A 101 0.09 6.35 23.08
N GLY A 102 0.58 5.57 24.05
CA GLY A 102 -0.26 4.72 24.91
C GLY A 102 -0.74 3.42 24.28
N SER A 103 -0.35 3.12 23.03
CA SER A 103 -0.74 1.89 22.31
C SER A 103 0.18 0.69 22.58
N VAL A 104 1.30 0.88 23.29
CA VAL A 104 2.28 -0.18 23.56
C VAL A 104 1.72 -1.19 24.54
N CYS A 105 1.77 -2.45 24.15
CA CYS A 105 1.44 -3.61 24.98
C CYS A 105 2.59 -4.60 24.95
N VAL A 106 3.01 -5.11 26.12
CA VAL A 106 4.12 -6.05 26.26
C VAL A 106 3.65 -7.29 26.99
N THR A 107 3.63 -8.43 26.29
CA THR A 107 3.17 -9.70 26.85
C THR A 107 4.11 -10.86 26.50
N ASP A 108 3.96 -11.99 27.19
CA ASP A 108 4.49 -13.26 26.69
C ASP A 108 3.61 -13.83 25.55
N GLY A 109 4.03 -14.94 24.96
CA GLY A 109 3.29 -15.60 23.90
C GLY A 109 1.97 -16.22 24.35
N ALA A 110 1.72 -16.36 25.66
CA ALA A 110 0.42 -16.79 26.23
C ALA A 110 -0.50 -15.61 26.56
N GLY A 111 -0.03 -14.37 26.35
CA GLY A 111 -0.79 -13.15 26.64
C GLY A 111 -0.63 -12.60 28.05
N ASN A 112 0.24 -13.18 28.88
CA ASN A 112 0.50 -12.65 30.23
C ASN A 112 1.42 -11.41 30.13
N ALA A 113 1.14 -10.37 30.91
CA ALA A 113 1.96 -9.16 30.94
C ALA A 113 3.41 -9.47 31.35
N LEU A 114 4.36 -8.93 30.62
CA LEU A 114 5.78 -8.99 30.94
C LEU A 114 6.23 -7.69 31.61
N ALA A 115 7.06 -7.84 32.65
CA ALA A 115 7.66 -6.70 33.36
C ALA A 115 8.74 -6.04 32.49
N PHE A 116 8.69 -4.72 32.42
CA PHE A 116 9.72 -3.91 31.76
C PHE A 116 9.97 -2.59 32.51
N THR A 117 11.10 -1.97 32.26
CA THR A 117 11.48 -0.64 32.77
C THR A 117 11.54 0.36 31.64
N GLY A 118 11.41 1.66 31.98
CA GLY A 118 11.22 2.75 31.03
C GLY A 118 9.74 3.06 30.81
N ALA A 119 9.44 4.26 30.30
CA ALA A 119 8.08 4.60 29.89
C ALA A 119 7.74 3.79 28.61
N ALA A 120 6.49 3.30 28.48
CA ALA A 120 6.08 2.52 27.31
C ALA A 120 6.34 3.24 25.97
N ASN A 121 6.03 4.56 25.92
CA ASN A 121 6.28 5.38 24.73
C ASN A 121 7.78 5.56 24.40
N SER A 122 8.70 5.22 25.33
CA SER A 122 10.14 5.25 25.04
C SER A 122 10.57 4.18 24.05
N LEU A 123 9.71 3.21 23.72
CA LEU A 123 9.96 2.19 22.69
C LEU A 123 10.52 2.82 21.41
N VAL A 124 9.93 3.92 20.97
CA VAL A 124 10.29 4.61 19.72
C VAL A 124 11.38 5.69 19.89
N SER A 125 12.09 5.69 21.01
CA SER A 125 13.17 6.64 21.30
C SER A 125 14.35 5.95 22.01
N SER A 126 14.42 6.02 23.35
CA SER A 126 15.48 5.38 24.14
C SER A 126 15.33 3.87 24.28
N GLY A 127 14.15 3.34 24.05
CA GLY A 127 13.79 1.93 24.22
C GLY A 127 13.09 1.62 25.54
N ILE A 128 12.61 0.39 25.64
CA ILE A 128 12.13 -0.25 26.87
C ILE A 128 13.02 -1.44 27.19
N THR A 129 13.20 -1.75 28.47
CA THR A 129 14.02 -2.90 28.90
C THR A 129 13.13 -3.94 29.55
N LEU A 130 12.93 -5.08 28.88
CA LEU A 130 12.25 -6.22 29.48
C LEU A 130 13.14 -6.81 30.57
N THR A 131 12.57 -7.04 31.75
CA THR A 131 13.33 -7.53 32.90
C THR A 131 13.90 -8.93 32.66
N SER A 132 13.09 -9.83 32.08
CA SER A 132 13.52 -11.17 31.73
C SER A 132 12.62 -11.80 30.67
N LEU A 133 13.18 -12.80 29.96
CA LEU A 133 12.48 -13.69 29.04
C LEU A 133 12.91 -15.13 29.34
N ALA A 134 11.95 -16.02 29.56
CA ALA A 134 12.24 -17.39 29.92
C ALA A 134 13.05 -18.14 28.85
N ARG A 135 13.70 -19.25 29.25
CA ARG A 135 14.43 -20.11 28.32
C ARG A 135 13.49 -20.79 27.31
N GLY A 136 13.97 -21.04 26.09
CA GLY A 136 13.21 -21.73 25.05
C GLY A 136 13.37 -23.24 25.04
N LYS A 137 14.39 -23.76 25.74
CA LYS A 137 14.65 -25.20 25.85
C LYS A 137 14.82 -25.63 27.30
N LEU A 138 14.27 -26.80 27.63
CA LEU A 138 14.49 -27.47 28.89
C LEU A 138 15.90 -28.12 28.92
N SER A 139 16.30 -28.65 30.07
CA SER A 139 17.63 -29.29 30.28
C SER A 139 17.83 -30.52 29.38
N ASP A 140 16.78 -31.24 29.06
CA ASP A 140 16.75 -32.39 28.13
C ASP A 140 16.79 -31.99 26.65
N GLY A 141 16.68 -30.68 26.32
CA GLY A 141 16.65 -30.17 24.96
C GLY A 141 15.25 -30.01 24.40
N THR A 142 14.18 -30.35 25.12
CA THR A 142 12.80 -30.19 24.71
C THR A 142 12.47 -28.71 24.54
N THR A 143 11.79 -28.36 23.44
CA THR A 143 11.35 -26.98 23.15
C THR A 143 10.16 -26.62 24.05
N VAL A 144 10.20 -25.42 24.65
CA VAL A 144 9.11 -24.87 25.45
C VAL A 144 7.96 -24.46 24.49
N THR A 145 6.75 -24.91 24.78
CA THR A 145 5.56 -24.67 23.94
C THR A 145 4.49 -23.79 24.61
N THR A 146 4.77 -23.32 25.85
CA THR A 146 3.83 -22.49 26.62
C THR A 146 3.77 -21.03 26.17
N GLY A 147 4.71 -20.57 25.31
CA GLY A 147 4.84 -19.18 24.92
C GLY A 147 5.63 -18.30 25.91
N SER A 148 6.04 -18.82 27.08
CA SER A 148 6.76 -18.06 28.11
C SER A 148 8.17 -17.59 27.67
N ASN A 149 8.75 -18.24 26.67
CA ASN A 149 10.03 -17.87 26.06
C ASN A 149 9.91 -16.85 24.91
N ILE A 150 8.70 -16.31 24.68
CA ILE A 150 8.41 -15.34 23.64
C ILE A 150 7.90 -14.07 24.30
N ALA A 151 8.44 -12.93 23.90
CA ALA A 151 7.88 -11.62 24.21
C ALA A 151 7.30 -11.00 22.94
N ILE A 152 6.09 -10.48 23.07
CA ILE A 152 5.38 -9.78 21.99
C ILE A 152 5.13 -8.33 22.42
N VAL A 153 5.74 -7.40 21.69
CA VAL A 153 5.54 -5.97 21.87
C VAL A 153 4.68 -5.50 20.71
N THR A 154 3.43 -5.12 20.97
CA THR A 154 2.55 -4.52 19.96
C THR A 154 2.36 -3.03 20.23
N TYR A 155 2.15 -2.26 19.17
CA TYR A 155 1.84 -0.83 19.22
C TYR A 155 1.19 -0.40 17.90
N ASN A 156 0.57 0.78 17.90
CA ASN A 156 -0.07 1.33 16.71
C ASN A 156 0.78 2.46 16.11
N VAL A 157 0.71 2.57 14.80
CA VAL A 157 1.13 3.74 14.03
C VAL A 157 -0.03 4.20 13.15
N THR A 158 -0.10 5.48 12.82
CA THR A 158 -0.99 6.04 11.80
C THR A 158 -0.19 6.42 10.56
N VAL A 159 -0.80 6.33 9.39
CA VAL A 159 -0.22 6.78 8.12
C VAL A 159 -0.38 8.29 8.04
N ASP A 160 0.70 9.02 7.77
CA ASP A 160 0.71 10.48 7.78
C ASP A 160 0.06 11.09 6.53
N ALA A 161 -0.48 12.32 6.65
CA ALA A 161 -1.08 13.07 5.53
C ALA A 161 -0.12 13.31 4.35
N ASN A 162 1.19 13.26 4.58
CA ASN A 162 2.23 13.42 3.57
C ASN A 162 2.80 12.07 3.09
N ALA A 163 2.20 10.96 3.49
CA ALA A 163 2.58 9.65 2.98
C ALA A 163 2.34 9.59 1.47
N VAL A 164 3.35 9.09 0.76
CA VAL A 164 3.37 9.08 -0.71
C VAL A 164 2.88 7.73 -1.23
N ALA A 165 1.93 7.77 -2.16
CA ALA A 165 1.39 6.60 -2.83
C ALA A 165 2.50 5.70 -3.38
N SER A 166 2.42 4.40 -3.14
CA SER A 166 3.40 3.37 -3.55
C SER A 166 4.79 3.48 -2.92
N GLN A 167 5.03 4.42 -2.01
CA GLN A 167 6.31 4.52 -1.30
C GLN A 167 6.36 3.54 -0.12
N ALA A 168 7.39 2.72 -0.07
CA ALA A 168 7.61 1.79 1.04
C ALA A 168 8.20 2.50 2.27
N TYR A 169 7.51 2.45 3.41
CA TYR A 169 7.96 2.97 4.70
C TYR A 169 8.46 1.82 5.57
N THR A 170 9.78 1.70 5.69
CA THR A 170 10.42 0.61 6.43
C THR A 170 10.61 1.00 7.89
N ASN A 171 9.95 0.27 8.76
CA ASN A 171 10.03 0.42 10.21
C ASN A 171 10.99 -0.66 10.78
N THR A 172 11.97 -0.24 11.60
CA THR A 172 13.07 -1.10 12.08
C THR A 172 13.03 -1.28 13.58
N ALA A 173 12.86 -2.53 14.04
CA ALA A 173 13.02 -2.92 15.43
C ALA A 173 14.43 -3.41 15.73
N THR A 174 14.94 -3.14 16.94
CA THR A 174 16.28 -3.50 17.38
C THR A 174 16.24 -4.08 18.80
N ILE A 175 16.85 -5.24 19.01
CA ILE A 175 17.36 -5.63 20.35
C ILE A 175 18.76 -5.06 20.46
N ALA A 176 18.97 -4.07 21.33
CA ALA A 176 20.27 -3.43 21.51
C ALA A 176 21.18 -4.22 22.46
N SER A 177 20.60 -4.92 23.43
CA SER A 177 21.33 -5.74 24.39
C SER A 177 20.43 -6.77 25.06
N TYR A 178 21.03 -7.83 25.56
CA TYR A 178 20.51 -8.72 26.62
C TYR A 178 21.64 -9.43 27.32
N ALA A 179 21.39 -9.93 28.52
CA ALA A 179 22.36 -10.65 29.34
C ALA A 179 21.87 -12.05 29.73
N GLY A 180 22.76 -12.92 30.14
CA GLY A 180 22.45 -14.28 30.64
C GLY A 180 22.11 -14.33 32.14
N GLN A 181 22.24 -13.19 32.85
CA GLN A 181 21.86 -12.97 34.24
C GLN A 181 21.58 -11.50 34.48
N PRO A 182 20.80 -11.11 35.51
CA PRO A 182 20.57 -9.72 35.85
C PRO A 182 21.86 -8.92 36.02
N GLY A 183 21.98 -7.77 35.33
CA GLY A 183 23.19 -6.93 35.34
C GLY A 183 24.42 -7.55 34.70
N GLY A 184 24.27 -8.64 33.98
CA GLY A 184 25.38 -9.35 33.31
C GLY A 184 25.87 -8.65 32.04
N PRO A 185 26.98 -9.18 31.45
CA PRO A 185 27.50 -8.63 30.20
C PRO A 185 26.50 -8.80 29.03
N ASN A 186 26.56 -7.85 28.09
CA ASN A 186 25.73 -7.91 26.87
C ASN A 186 26.21 -9.06 25.95
N HIS A 187 25.31 -9.97 25.59
CA HIS A 187 25.58 -11.11 24.70
C HIS A 187 25.58 -10.73 23.20
N ILE A 188 25.09 -9.52 22.84
CA ILE A 188 25.00 -9.04 21.43
C ILE A 188 25.53 -7.62 21.27
N PRO A 189 26.85 -7.38 21.43
CA PRO A 189 27.41 -6.01 21.39
C PRO A 189 27.05 -5.20 20.14
N GLY A 190 26.71 -5.84 19.00
CA GLY A 190 26.28 -5.23 17.76
C GLY A 190 24.75 -5.07 17.62
N GLY A 191 23.98 -5.56 18.59
CA GLY A 191 22.53 -5.64 18.50
C GLY A 191 22.02 -6.62 17.42
N ARG A 192 20.70 -6.73 17.32
CA ARG A 192 20.01 -7.47 16.25
C ARG A 192 18.81 -6.65 15.79
N THR A 193 18.53 -6.64 14.49
CA THR A 193 17.43 -5.89 13.90
C THR A 193 16.53 -6.77 13.06
N ASP A 194 15.28 -6.37 12.93
CA ASP A 194 14.35 -6.86 11.90
C ASP A 194 13.42 -5.72 11.47
N THR A 195 12.81 -5.85 10.30
CA THR A 195 12.03 -4.76 9.69
C THR A 195 10.65 -5.23 9.23
N ALA A 196 9.71 -4.30 9.21
CA ALA A 196 8.44 -4.45 8.52
C ALA A 196 8.14 -3.19 7.70
N THR A 197 7.49 -3.36 6.56
CA THR A 197 7.20 -2.28 5.62
C THR A 197 5.71 -2.04 5.53
N VAL A 198 5.33 -0.76 5.50
CA VAL A 198 3.98 -0.28 5.18
C VAL A 198 4.06 0.51 3.88
N THR A 199 3.22 0.18 2.91
CA THR A 199 3.22 0.84 1.59
C THR A 199 1.82 1.34 1.27
N PRO A 200 1.62 2.66 1.11
CA PRO A 200 0.34 3.22 0.69
C PRO A 200 -0.11 2.72 -0.67
N ALA A 201 -1.44 2.72 -0.86
CA ALA A 201 -2.10 2.29 -2.08
C ALA A 201 -1.61 3.07 -3.31
N PRO A 202 -1.51 2.44 -4.50
CA PRO A 202 -1.30 3.15 -5.75
C PRO A 202 -2.59 3.84 -6.22
N PRO A 203 -2.50 4.93 -7.00
CA PRO A 203 -3.64 5.44 -7.74
C PRO A 203 -4.06 4.46 -8.85
N ALA A 204 -5.32 4.55 -9.27
CA ALA A 204 -5.87 3.76 -10.36
C ALA A 204 -6.41 4.64 -11.48
N ILE A 205 -6.51 4.10 -12.70
CA ILE A 205 -7.10 4.77 -13.85
C ILE A 205 -8.15 3.88 -14.50
N ALA A 206 -9.26 4.51 -14.92
CA ALA A 206 -10.25 3.90 -15.78
C ALA A 206 -10.47 4.81 -16.99
N LYS A 207 -10.77 4.21 -18.15
CA LYS A 207 -11.08 4.93 -19.37
C LYS A 207 -12.28 4.32 -20.05
N THR A 208 -13.25 5.18 -20.44
CA THR A 208 -14.48 4.76 -21.08
C THR A 208 -14.79 5.61 -22.30
N PHE A 209 -15.36 4.98 -23.32
CA PHE A 209 -16.08 5.67 -24.37
C PHE A 209 -17.47 6.06 -23.83
N ILE A 210 -17.88 7.31 -24.01
CA ILE A 210 -19.17 7.80 -23.54
C ILE A 210 -20.22 7.72 -24.66
N SER A 211 -19.95 8.38 -25.78
CA SER A 211 -20.87 8.50 -26.92
C SER A 211 -20.17 9.01 -28.16
N SER A 212 -20.73 8.75 -29.32
CA SER A 212 -20.50 9.50 -30.54
C SER A 212 -21.57 10.60 -30.71
N GLU A 213 -21.34 11.54 -31.63
CA GLU A 213 -22.24 12.64 -31.92
C GLU A 213 -23.53 12.16 -32.62
N ILE A 214 -23.38 11.16 -33.46
CA ILE A 214 -24.50 10.56 -34.20
C ILE A 214 -24.84 9.22 -33.52
N ASN A 215 -26.10 9.00 -33.22
CA ASN A 215 -26.59 7.75 -32.68
C ASN A 215 -28.00 7.47 -33.23
N ASP A 216 -28.06 6.82 -34.39
CA ASP A 216 -29.30 6.50 -35.10
C ASP A 216 -29.29 5.07 -35.63
N ALA A 217 -30.25 4.72 -36.49
CA ALA A 217 -30.40 3.38 -37.06
C ALA A 217 -29.24 2.96 -38.01
N TYR A 218 -28.47 3.92 -38.50
CA TYR A 218 -27.39 3.73 -39.49
C TYR A 218 -26.01 3.99 -38.92
N ASN A 219 -25.94 4.64 -37.78
CA ASN A 219 -24.72 4.94 -37.04
C ASN A 219 -25.01 4.73 -35.55
N SER A 220 -24.68 3.53 -35.04
CA SER A 220 -24.87 3.21 -33.64
C SER A 220 -23.79 3.85 -32.78
N ASN A 221 -24.05 3.99 -31.48
CA ASN A 221 -23.19 4.71 -30.53
C ASN A 221 -21.68 4.31 -30.55
N THR A 222 -21.32 3.09 -30.96
CA THR A 222 -19.93 2.66 -31.08
C THR A 222 -19.38 2.68 -32.50
N GLN A 223 -20.14 3.25 -33.43
CA GLN A 223 -19.75 3.50 -34.82
C GLN A 223 -19.46 5.00 -35.01
N VAL A 224 -18.58 5.34 -35.92
CA VAL A 224 -18.21 6.73 -36.24
C VAL A 224 -18.00 6.89 -37.72
N VAL A 225 -18.43 8.02 -38.28
CA VAL A 225 -18.11 8.42 -39.65
C VAL A 225 -16.97 9.46 -39.63
N ILE A 226 -16.29 9.64 -40.77
CA ILE A 226 -15.24 10.65 -40.92
C ILE A 226 -15.83 12.05 -40.63
N GLY A 227 -15.15 12.79 -39.75
CA GLY A 227 -15.55 14.11 -39.26
C GLY A 227 -16.44 14.11 -38.03
N GLU A 228 -16.94 12.95 -37.61
CA GLU A 228 -17.76 12.81 -36.40
C GLU A 228 -16.94 12.94 -35.11
N TYR A 229 -17.56 13.53 -34.08
CA TYR A 229 -16.99 13.62 -32.75
C TYR A 229 -17.36 12.39 -31.89
N ALA A 230 -16.38 11.91 -31.16
CA ALA A 230 -16.54 10.89 -30.11
C ALA A 230 -16.08 11.44 -28.75
N SER A 231 -16.81 11.11 -27.70
CA SER A 231 -16.53 11.55 -26.32
C SER A 231 -15.96 10.43 -25.49
N TYR A 232 -14.88 10.72 -24.76
CA TYR A 232 -14.23 9.80 -23.84
C TYR A 232 -14.14 10.39 -22.44
N GLN A 233 -14.14 9.50 -21.44
CA GLN A 233 -13.91 9.83 -20.05
C GLN A 233 -12.69 9.10 -19.54
N VAL A 234 -11.83 9.81 -18.81
CA VAL A 234 -10.77 9.25 -17.98
C VAL A 234 -11.09 9.56 -16.53
N VAL A 235 -11.07 8.54 -15.68
CA VAL A 235 -11.27 8.66 -14.24
C VAL A 235 -10.02 8.16 -13.55
N VAL A 236 -9.37 9.01 -12.76
CA VAL A 236 -8.27 8.63 -11.87
C VAL A 236 -8.82 8.53 -10.46
N THR A 237 -8.71 7.37 -9.83
CA THR A 237 -8.97 7.20 -8.40
C THR A 237 -7.68 7.46 -7.64
N VAL A 238 -7.74 8.37 -6.67
CA VAL A 238 -6.58 8.87 -5.94
C VAL A 238 -6.68 8.42 -4.48
N PRO A 239 -5.73 7.59 -3.98
CA PRO A 239 -5.70 7.22 -2.57
C PRO A 239 -5.47 8.46 -1.69
N GLU A 240 -5.87 8.39 -0.45
CA GLU A 240 -5.65 9.43 0.54
C GLU A 240 -4.16 9.66 0.81
N GLY A 241 -3.77 10.92 1.06
CA GLY A 241 -2.36 11.32 1.15
C GLY A 241 -1.85 11.98 -0.12
N VAL A 242 -0.66 11.62 -0.58
CA VAL A 242 0.05 12.32 -1.66
C VAL A 242 0.42 11.39 -2.82
N THR A 243 0.00 11.75 -4.03
CA THR A 243 0.46 11.12 -5.28
C THR A 243 1.38 12.11 -6.02
N GLN A 244 2.69 11.85 -6.02
CA GLN A 244 3.68 12.77 -6.58
C GLN A 244 3.89 12.55 -8.08
N ASN A 245 4.09 13.66 -8.83
CA ASN A 245 4.40 13.66 -10.27
C ASN A 245 3.38 12.90 -11.11
N ALA A 246 2.09 13.03 -10.76
CA ALA A 246 1.01 12.40 -11.50
C ALA A 246 0.87 13.02 -12.89
N GLN A 247 0.87 12.16 -13.92
CA GLN A 247 0.70 12.53 -15.30
C GLN A 247 -0.14 11.50 -16.04
N ILE A 248 -1.10 11.96 -16.82
CA ILE A 248 -1.88 11.11 -17.73
C ILE A 248 -1.37 11.39 -19.15
N VAL A 249 -1.00 10.35 -19.86
CA VAL A 249 -0.71 10.38 -21.29
C VAL A 249 -1.76 9.55 -22.01
N ASP A 250 -2.58 10.22 -22.79
CA ASP A 250 -3.60 9.60 -23.61
C ASP A 250 -3.09 9.45 -25.03
N THR A 251 -3.14 8.25 -25.58
CA THR A 251 -2.68 7.93 -26.93
C THR A 251 -3.86 7.49 -27.77
N LEU A 252 -4.24 8.36 -28.70
CA LEU A 252 -5.27 8.13 -29.67
C LEU A 252 -4.72 7.34 -30.87
N ASP A 253 -5.55 6.50 -31.46
CA ASP A 253 -5.24 5.88 -32.75
C ASP A 253 -5.00 6.95 -33.83
N THR A 254 -4.22 6.60 -34.87
CA THR A 254 -3.88 7.48 -35.99
C THR A 254 -5.11 7.98 -36.76
N GLY A 255 -6.23 7.31 -36.61
CA GLY A 255 -7.53 7.71 -37.16
C GLY A 255 -8.30 8.72 -36.31
N LEU A 256 -7.79 9.11 -35.15
CA LEU A 256 -8.44 10.05 -34.22
C LEU A 256 -7.53 11.26 -33.95
N ALA A 257 -8.14 12.40 -33.63
CA ALA A 257 -7.40 13.55 -33.10
C ALA A 257 -8.23 14.24 -31.99
N TYR A 258 -7.55 14.73 -30.98
CA TYR A 258 -8.12 15.52 -29.89
C TYR A 258 -8.76 16.82 -30.43
N VAL A 259 -9.90 17.18 -29.85
CA VAL A 259 -10.61 18.43 -30.18
C VAL A 259 -10.60 19.37 -28.99
N ASP A 260 -11.23 19.00 -27.90
CA ASP A 260 -11.35 19.85 -26.71
C ASP A 260 -11.60 19.04 -25.42
N LEU A 261 -11.32 19.68 -24.29
CA LEU A 261 -11.69 19.22 -22.95
C LEU A 261 -13.06 19.80 -22.60
N THR A 262 -14.08 18.94 -22.48
CA THR A 262 -15.46 19.38 -22.19
C THR A 262 -15.72 19.51 -20.69
N SER A 263 -15.01 18.73 -19.85
CA SER A 263 -15.12 18.79 -18.40
C SER A 263 -13.86 18.28 -17.71
N ALA A 264 -13.50 18.94 -16.61
CA ALA A 264 -12.48 18.47 -15.66
C ALA A 264 -13.00 18.72 -14.24
N THR A 265 -13.21 17.65 -13.48
CA THR A 265 -13.74 17.73 -12.12
C THR A 265 -12.84 16.97 -11.16
N LEU A 266 -12.66 17.53 -9.97
CA LEU A 266 -11.98 16.91 -8.85
C LEU A 266 -12.98 16.71 -7.73
N SER A 267 -12.95 15.54 -7.07
CA SER A 267 -13.70 15.30 -5.84
C SER A 267 -13.31 16.31 -4.75
N THR A 268 -14.22 16.57 -3.83
CA THR A 268 -13.91 17.38 -2.63
C THR A 268 -12.74 16.74 -1.87
N GLY A 269 -11.81 17.56 -1.41
CA GLY A 269 -10.60 17.09 -0.71
C GLY A 269 -9.40 16.87 -1.63
N LEU A 270 -9.59 16.81 -2.95
CA LEU A 270 -8.48 16.74 -3.91
C LEU A 270 -7.97 18.13 -4.30
N SER A 271 -6.65 18.23 -4.40
CA SER A 271 -5.95 19.35 -5.03
C SER A 271 -4.80 18.86 -5.91
N ILE A 272 -4.47 19.64 -6.96
CA ILE A 272 -3.35 19.34 -7.87
C ILE A 272 -2.40 20.54 -7.92
N SER A 273 -1.11 20.29 -8.03
CA SER A 273 -0.11 21.36 -8.21
C SER A 273 0.11 21.71 -9.69
N GLY A 274 -0.35 20.87 -10.60
CA GLY A 274 -0.23 21.05 -12.04
C GLY A 274 -1.51 21.58 -12.69
N SER A 275 -1.89 21.03 -13.84
CA SER A 275 -3.04 21.49 -14.63
C SER A 275 -3.84 20.33 -15.22
N THR A 276 -5.16 20.55 -15.31
CA THR A 276 -6.06 19.71 -16.12
C THR A 276 -6.15 20.16 -17.57
N THR A 277 -5.51 21.28 -17.95
CA THR A 277 -5.40 21.69 -19.37
C THR A 277 -4.34 20.82 -20.04
N PRO A 278 -4.66 20.07 -21.10
CA PRO A 278 -3.71 19.17 -21.71
C PRO A 278 -2.71 19.88 -22.63
N VAL A 279 -1.55 19.28 -22.78
CA VAL A 279 -0.60 19.56 -23.86
C VAL A 279 -0.88 18.54 -24.97
N ILE A 280 -1.08 19.05 -26.20
CA ILE A 280 -1.41 18.26 -27.38
C ILE A 280 -0.20 18.18 -28.30
N THR A 281 0.18 16.98 -28.67
CA THR A 281 1.31 16.72 -29.58
C THR A 281 0.93 15.67 -30.64
N ASN A 282 1.85 15.35 -31.55
CA ASN A 282 1.67 14.31 -32.56
C ASN A 282 0.36 14.48 -33.37
N ASN A 283 0.12 15.71 -33.89
CA ASN A 283 -1.07 16.04 -34.68
C ASN A 283 -2.42 15.74 -33.98
N GLY A 284 -2.46 15.90 -32.67
CA GLY A 284 -3.66 15.65 -31.88
C GLY A 284 -3.80 14.22 -31.35
N GLN A 285 -2.82 13.34 -31.59
CA GLN A 285 -2.89 11.93 -31.21
C GLN A 285 -2.28 11.64 -29.82
N THR A 286 -1.54 12.60 -29.25
CA THR A 286 -1.03 12.46 -27.89
C THR A 286 -1.51 13.63 -27.05
N VAL A 287 -2.25 13.31 -25.99
CA VAL A 287 -2.90 14.25 -25.06
C VAL A 287 -2.30 14.05 -23.67
N THR A 288 -1.55 15.03 -23.18
CA THR A 288 -0.83 14.92 -21.89
C THR A 288 -1.44 15.86 -20.86
N PHE A 289 -1.94 15.31 -19.75
CA PHE A 289 -2.39 16.06 -18.58
C PHE A 289 -1.33 15.96 -17.48
N SER A 290 -0.64 17.04 -17.18
CA SER A 290 0.40 17.10 -16.14
C SER A 290 -0.23 17.55 -14.84
N LEU A 291 -0.73 16.61 -14.03
CA LEU A 291 -1.42 16.89 -12.77
C LEU A 291 -0.47 17.34 -11.67
N GLY A 292 0.82 16.97 -11.78
CA GLY A 292 1.84 17.29 -10.78
C GLY A 292 1.65 16.50 -9.49
N THR A 293 1.80 17.13 -8.34
CA THR A 293 1.48 16.52 -7.06
C THR A 293 -0.02 16.61 -6.83
N VAL A 294 -0.67 15.46 -6.66
CA VAL A 294 -2.06 15.35 -6.25
C VAL A 294 -2.08 15.08 -4.75
N THR A 295 -2.81 15.91 -4.00
CA THR A 295 -3.03 15.72 -2.55
C THR A 295 -4.49 15.39 -2.31
N ASN A 296 -4.75 14.29 -1.61
CA ASN A 296 -6.06 13.88 -1.13
C ASN A 296 -6.06 14.04 0.40
N THR A 297 -6.92 14.92 0.91
CA THR A 297 -7.06 15.20 2.35
C THR A 297 -8.31 14.57 2.97
N ASN A 298 -9.07 13.80 2.20
CA ASN A 298 -10.17 13.02 2.74
C ASN A 298 -9.62 11.89 3.62
N THR A 299 -10.44 11.39 4.54
CA THR A 299 -10.14 10.27 5.45
C THR A 299 -11.35 9.32 5.53
N ASP A 300 -12.19 9.29 4.49
CA ASP A 300 -13.39 8.45 4.41
C ASP A 300 -13.18 7.32 3.41
N ASP A 301 -12.68 6.20 3.87
CA ASP A 301 -12.44 4.97 3.10
C ASP A 301 -13.66 4.46 2.30
N ALA A 302 -14.87 4.90 2.66
CA ALA A 302 -16.10 4.46 1.98
C ALA A 302 -16.35 5.20 0.67
N VAL A 303 -15.67 6.33 0.43
CA VAL A 303 -15.85 7.18 -0.75
C VAL A 303 -14.50 7.32 -1.47
N ALA A 304 -14.45 6.88 -2.71
CA ALA A 304 -13.26 7.03 -3.54
C ALA A 304 -13.19 8.44 -4.16
N GLU A 305 -12.11 9.18 -3.92
CA GLU A 305 -11.85 10.48 -4.54
C GLU A 305 -11.32 10.30 -5.95
N THR A 306 -11.88 11.09 -6.87
CA THR A 306 -11.57 10.96 -8.30
C THR A 306 -11.26 12.30 -8.96
N ILE A 307 -10.38 12.22 -9.96
CA ILE A 307 -10.19 13.24 -10.99
C ILE A 307 -10.85 12.70 -12.25
N THR A 308 -11.90 13.39 -12.74
CA THR A 308 -12.63 12.99 -13.93
C THR A 308 -12.40 14.00 -15.04
N LEU A 309 -11.90 13.52 -16.18
CA LEU A 309 -11.65 14.30 -17.39
C LEU A 309 -12.55 13.78 -18.51
N VAL A 310 -13.32 14.67 -19.14
CA VAL A 310 -14.16 14.35 -20.30
C VAL A 310 -13.71 15.23 -21.47
N TYR A 311 -13.39 14.61 -22.59
CA TYR A 311 -12.90 15.30 -23.78
C TYR A 311 -13.46 14.68 -25.04
N ARG A 312 -13.39 15.46 -26.15
CA ARG A 312 -13.82 15.01 -27.48
C ARG A 312 -12.63 14.78 -28.38
N VAL A 313 -12.80 13.82 -29.26
CA VAL A 313 -11.93 13.54 -30.39
C VAL A 313 -12.73 13.60 -31.69
N VAL A 314 -12.09 13.82 -32.81
CA VAL A 314 -12.68 13.75 -34.14
C VAL A 314 -12.13 12.57 -34.94
N THR A 315 -12.96 11.89 -35.68
CA THR A 315 -12.57 10.85 -36.63
C THR A 315 -11.97 11.48 -37.88
N LEU A 316 -10.69 11.19 -38.15
CA LEU A 316 -9.95 11.85 -39.24
C LEU A 316 -10.24 11.25 -40.60
N ASN A 317 -10.17 12.10 -41.65
CA ASN A 317 -10.14 11.64 -43.04
C ASN A 317 -8.74 11.21 -43.46
N VAL A 318 -8.35 10.01 -43.05
CA VAL A 318 -7.04 9.42 -43.39
C VAL A 318 -7.23 8.08 -44.09
N ILE A 319 -6.25 7.66 -44.89
CA ILE A 319 -6.35 6.45 -45.71
C ILE A 319 -6.56 5.16 -44.88
N GLY A 320 -6.18 5.17 -43.60
CA GLY A 320 -6.38 4.08 -42.66
C GLY A 320 -7.82 3.96 -42.15
N ASN A 321 -8.63 4.98 -42.24
CA ASN A 321 -10.02 5.02 -41.73
C ASN A 321 -10.99 4.56 -42.79
N GLN A 322 -10.99 3.25 -43.07
CA GLN A 322 -11.94 2.61 -43.98
C GLN A 322 -13.06 1.92 -43.19
N SER A 323 -14.17 1.63 -43.84
CA SER A 323 -15.28 0.90 -43.21
C SER A 323 -14.82 -0.39 -42.55
N GLY A 324 -15.18 -0.58 -41.28
CA GLY A 324 -14.77 -1.69 -40.44
C GLY A 324 -13.46 -1.49 -39.67
N THR A 325 -12.74 -0.38 -39.87
CA THR A 325 -11.55 -0.06 -39.07
C THR A 325 -11.92 0.16 -37.60
N LEU A 326 -11.19 -0.50 -36.68
CA LEU A 326 -11.34 -0.32 -35.25
C LEU A 326 -10.33 0.72 -34.76
N LEU A 327 -10.78 1.76 -34.12
CA LEU A 327 -9.95 2.83 -33.56
C LEU A 327 -9.88 2.67 -32.05
N ASN A 328 -8.67 2.52 -31.54
CA ASN A 328 -8.38 2.37 -30.10
C ASN A 328 -8.09 3.74 -29.47
N ASN A 329 -8.37 3.83 -28.17
CA ASN A 329 -8.00 4.97 -27.35
C ASN A 329 -7.58 4.51 -25.95
N ALA A 330 -6.29 4.68 -25.60
CA ALA A 330 -5.69 4.20 -24.35
C ALA A 330 -5.03 5.35 -23.59
N ALA A 331 -5.18 5.34 -22.25
CA ALA A 331 -4.55 6.30 -21.37
C ALA A 331 -3.63 5.58 -20.38
N ALA A 332 -2.44 6.12 -20.15
CA ALA A 332 -1.51 5.70 -19.11
C ALA A 332 -1.41 6.78 -18.04
N LEU A 333 -1.55 6.38 -16.78
CA LEU A 333 -1.26 7.19 -15.60
C LEU A 333 0.12 6.79 -15.08
N SER A 334 1.00 7.76 -14.87
CA SER A 334 2.29 7.58 -14.22
C SER A 334 2.42 8.49 -13.00
N TRP A 335 3.17 8.05 -11.99
CA TRP A 335 3.49 8.80 -10.78
C TRP A 335 4.83 8.34 -10.21
N THR A 336 5.37 9.04 -9.22
CA THR A 336 6.55 8.57 -8.50
C THR A 336 6.24 7.24 -7.81
N GLY A 337 6.87 6.17 -8.25
CA GLY A 337 6.68 4.82 -7.70
C GLY A 337 5.92 3.86 -8.62
N GLY A 338 5.32 4.32 -9.75
CA GLY A 338 4.68 3.38 -10.64
C GLY A 338 3.96 3.97 -11.85
N SER A 339 3.29 3.10 -12.58
CA SER A 339 2.39 3.46 -13.67
C SER A 339 1.31 2.38 -13.85
N THR A 340 0.17 2.79 -14.40
CA THR A 340 -0.93 1.91 -14.78
C THR A 340 -1.61 2.45 -16.03
N SER A 341 -2.42 1.65 -16.73
CA SER A 341 -3.09 2.08 -17.96
C SER A 341 -4.49 1.49 -18.07
N ALA A 342 -5.33 2.16 -18.85
CA ALA A 342 -6.67 1.71 -19.21
C ALA A 342 -6.99 2.06 -20.66
N SER A 343 -7.81 1.25 -21.32
CA SER A 343 -8.29 1.47 -22.67
C SER A 343 -9.81 1.54 -22.67
N ALA A 344 -10.34 2.43 -23.48
CA ALA A 344 -11.78 2.45 -23.78
C ALA A 344 -12.15 1.34 -24.78
N ALA A 345 -13.46 1.09 -24.91
CA ALA A 345 -13.96 0.29 -26.02
C ALA A 345 -13.59 0.95 -27.36
N ASN A 346 -13.20 0.14 -28.34
CA ASN A 346 -12.92 0.62 -29.68
C ASN A 346 -14.20 1.18 -30.33
N VAL A 347 -14.03 2.20 -31.15
CA VAL A 347 -15.07 2.65 -32.08
C VAL A 347 -14.76 2.12 -33.46
N THR A 348 -15.81 1.82 -34.24
CA THR A 348 -15.70 1.25 -35.59
C THR A 348 -16.00 2.34 -36.61
N VAL A 349 -15.09 2.55 -37.56
CA VAL A 349 -15.37 3.45 -38.69
C VAL A 349 -16.43 2.81 -39.61
N ILE A 350 -17.42 3.59 -39.96
CA ILE A 350 -18.43 3.24 -41.00
C ILE A 350 -18.38 4.24 -42.14
N GLU A 351 -18.72 3.81 -43.33
CA GLU A 351 -18.79 4.65 -44.52
C GLU A 351 -20.18 4.57 -45.14
N PRO A 352 -20.69 5.67 -45.74
CA PRO A 352 -21.97 5.63 -46.43
C PRO A 352 -21.89 4.73 -47.67
N THR A 353 -22.86 3.85 -47.83
CA THR A 353 -23.00 3.04 -49.05
C THR A 353 -23.72 3.83 -50.12
N VAL A 354 -23.02 4.16 -51.21
CA VAL A 354 -23.63 4.83 -52.36
C VAL A 354 -24.03 3.77 -53.41
N ASN A 355 -25.34 3.53 -53.53
CA ASN A 355 -25.87 2.70 -54.59
C ASN A 355 -26.23 3.57 -55.79
N THR A 356 -25.52 3.42 -56.91
CA THR A 356 -25.87 4.07 -58.18
C THR A 356 -26.68 3.11 -59.02
N SER A 357 -27.94 3.41 -59.34
CA SER A 357 -28.70 2.74 -60.39
C SER A 357 -28.72 3.63 -61.64
N LYS A 358 -28.34 3.07 -62.79
CA LYS A 358 -28.51 3.72 -64.08
C LYS A 358 -29.88 3.33 -64.60
N SER A 359 -30.78 4.27 -64.75
CA SER A 359 -32.07 4.12 -65.45
C SER A 359 -31.90 4.23 -66.97
#